data_3c105224c2398d63b5366ae51610738a
#
_entry.id   3c105224c2398d63b5366ae51610738a
#
_cell.length_a   1.000
_cell.length_b   1.000
_cell.length_c   1.000
_cell.angle_alpha   90.00
_cell.angle_beta   90.00
_cell.angle_gamma   90.00
#
_symmetry.space_group_name_H-M   'P 1'
#
loop_
_entity.id
_entity.type
_entity.pdbx_description
1 polymer ?
#
loop_
_entity_poly.entity_id
_entity_poly.type
_entity_poly.pdbx_seq_one_letter_code
_entity_poly.pdbx_strand_id
1 'polypeptide(L)'
;MLDTLKEQVVAVAKEAERLGMCRHKSGNFSIYDPETGYVVITPSGVARDVLGPEHVCVMDLSGRVIERAAEVKPSSEAMMHLYIYLSLIHI
;
A
#
# COMPACT_ATOMS: atom_id res chain seq x y z
N MET A 1 -2.38 1.81 -13.42
CA MET A 1 -3.56 2.28 -12.68
C MET A 1 -3.12 2.97 -11.41
N LEU A 2 -3.62 4.18 -11.17
CA LEU A 2 -3.33 4.98 -9.97
C LEU A 2 -1.83 5.25 -9.75
N ASP A 3 -1.11 5.54 -10.83
CA ASP A 3 0.35 5.64 -10.80
C ASP A 3 0.85 6.73 -9.86
N THR A 4 0.17 7.87 -9.82
CA THR A 4 0.56 8.97 -8.91
C THR A 4 0.45 8.55 -7.46
N LEU A 5 -0.63 7.84 -7.09
CA LEU A 5 -0.81 7.35 -5.73
C LEU A 5 0.21 6.27 -5.37
N LYS A 6 0.56 5.41 -6.33
CA LYS A 6 1.61 4.42 -6.12
C LYS A 6 2.96 5.08 -5.83
N GLU A 7 3.28 6.14 -6.59
CA GLU A 7 4.51 6.90 -6.35
C GLU A 7 4.51 7.56 -4.98
N GLN A 8 3.37 8.08 -4.54
CA GLN A 8 3.24 8.69 -3.23
C GLN A 8 3.44 7.67 -2.11
N VAL A 9 2.85 6.48 -2.24
CA VAL A 9 3.01 5.42 -1.26
C VAL A 9 4.48 5.00 -1.15
N VAL A 10 5.16 4.84 -2.28
CA VAL A 10 6.59 4.51 -2.30
C VAL A 10 7.42 5.60 -1.62
N ALA A 11 7.14 6.86 -1.95
CA ALA A 11 7.87 7.98 -1.37
C ALA A 11 7.73 8.02 0.15
N VAL A 12 6.51 7.85 0.66
CA VAL A 12 6.25 7.84 2.10
C VAL A 12 6.96 6.68 2.78
N ALA A 13 6.90 5.49 2.19
CA ALA A 13 7.54 4.29 2.75
C ALA A 13 9.07 4.48 2.87
N LYS A 14 9.69 5.02 1.82
CA LYS A 14 11.13 5.27 1.83
C LYS A 14 11.52 6.37 2.81
N GLU A 15 10.73 7.43 2.88
CA GLU A 15 10.99 8.51 3.82
C GLU A 15 10.86 8.04 5.26
N ALA A 16 9.86 7.20 5.57
CA ALA A 16 9.70 6.65 6.90
C ALA A 16 10.91 5.80 7.30
N GLU A 17 11.46 5.00 6.38
CA GLU A 17 12.66 4.24 6.68
C GLU A 17 13.87 5.15 6.87
N ARG A 18 14.02 6.15 6.02
CA ARG A 18 15.12 7.12 6.13
C ARG A 18 15.13 7.81 7.47
N LEU A 19 13.95 8.10 8.02
CA LEU A 19 13.79 8.76 9.32
C LEU A 19 13.91 7.80 10.50
N GLY A 20 14.13 6.51 10.24
CA GLY A 20 14.27 5.51 11.30
C GLY A 20 12.96 5.08 11.93
N MET A 21 11.83 5.39 11.30
CA MET A 21 10.48 5.02 11.81
C MET A 21 10.15 3.56 11.58
N CYS A 22 10.81 2.92 10.62
CA CYS A 22 10.61 1.52 10.28
C CYS A 22 11.96 0.83 10.18
N ARG A 23 12.00 -0.46 10.50
CA ARG A 23 13.22 -1.26 10.39
C ARG A 23 13.05 -2.31 9.30
N HIS A 24 14.06 -2.42 8.41
CA HIS A 24 14.08 -3.43 7.35
C HIS A 24 12.84 -3.36 6.47
N LYS A 25 12.04 -4.44 6.45
CA LYS A 25 10.82 -4.52 5.65
C LYS A 25 9.56 -4.24 6.47
N SER A 26 9.73 -3.78 7.71
CA SER A 26 8.60 -3.49 8.57
C SER A 26 7.93 -2.17 8.18
N GLY A 27 6.69 -2.02 8.61
CA GLY A 27 5.90 -0.83 8.29
C GLY A 27 5.12 -1.00 7.00
N ASN A 28 3.84 -0.67 7.06
CA ASN A 28 2.93 -0.80 5.93
C ASN A 28 2.29 0.55 5.66
N PHE A 29 2.18 0.92 4.40
CA PHE A 29 1.67 2.23 4.00
C PHE A 29 0.61 2.04 2.93
N SER A 30 -0.46 2.83 3.01
CA SER A 30 -1.53 2.77 2.04
C SER A 30 -2.18 4.14 1.86
N ILE A 31 -2.86 4.30 0.74
CA ILE A 31 -3.67 5.48 0.44
C ILE A 31 -5.00 4.99 -0.12
N TYR A 32 -6.11 5.54 0.38
CA TYR A 32 -7.43 5.28 -0.17
C TYR A 32 -7.77 6.34 -1.21
N ASP A 33 -8.25 5.89 -2.38
CA ASP A 33 -8.69 6.77 -3.44
C ASP A 33 -10.23 6.83 -3.47
N PRO A 34 -10.83 7.95 -3.07
CA PRO A 34 -12.29 8.04 -3.04
C PRO A 34 -12.94 8.04 -4.42
N GLU A 35 -12.20 8.40 -5.47
CA GLU A 35 -12.76 8.43 -6.82
C GLU A 35 -13.03 7.02 -7.36
N THR A 36 -12.11 6.09 -7.12
CA THR A 36 -12.25 4.71 -7.59
C THR A 36 -12.77 3.77 -6.52
N GLY A 37 -12.64 4.14 -5.25
CA GLY A 37 -12.93 3.26 -4.13
C GLY A 37 -11.83 2.24 -3.88
N TYR A 38 -10.66 2.41 -4.48
CA TYR A 38 -9.55 1.47 -4.35
C TYR A 38 -8.55 1.94 -3.30
N VAL A 39 -7.77 0.99 -2.80
CA VAL A 39 -6.68 1.23 -1.86
C VAL A 39 -5.36 0.83 -2.51
N VAL A 40 -4.40 1.74 -2.48
CA VAL A 40 -3.05 1.51 -2.97
C VAL A 40 -2.19 1.18 -1.76
N ILE A 41 -1.55 0.01 -1.75
CA ILE A 41 -0.87 -0.48 -0.55
C ILE A 41 0.49 -1.09 -0.88
N THR A 42 1.43 -0.93 0.05
CA THR A 42 2.77 -1.51 -0.08
C THR A 42 2.69 -3.05 -0.16
N PRO A 43 3.67 -3.66 -0.87
CA PRO A 43 3.71 -5.11 -0.99
C PRO A 43 4.33 -5.77 0.23
N SER A 44 4.12 -7.08 0.34
CA SER A 44 4.77 -7.93 1.33
C SER A 44 6.17 -8.32 0.83
N GLY A 45 7.15 -8.21 1.71
CA GLY A 45 8.46 -8.82 1.48
C GLY A 45 9.39 -8.12 0.49
N VAL A 46 9.08 -6.89 0.08
CA VAL A 46 9.96 -6.10 -0.80
C VAL A 46 10.74 -5.11 0.04
N ALA A 47 12.06 -5.15 -0.05
CA ALA A 47 12.91 -4.23 0.69
C ALA A 47 12.74 -2.80 0.19
N ARG A 48 12.93 -1.82 1.09
CA ARG A 48 12.72 -0.41 0.77
C ARG A 48 13.64 0.12 -0.32
N ASP A 49 14.86 -0.38 -0.39
CA ASP A 49 15.84 0.07 -1.38
C ASP A 49 15.48 -0.35 -2.80
N VAL A 50 14.71 -1.43 -2.97
CA VAL A 50 14.27 -1.88 -4.29
C VAL A 50 12.80 -1.55 -4.56
N LEU A 51 12.09 -1.04 -3.58
CA LEU A 51 10.66 -0.73 -3.72
C LEU A 51 10.45 0.37 -4.78
N GLY A 52 9.58 0.09 -5.73
CA GLY A 52 9.16 1.04 -6.76
C GLY A 52 7.66 0.97 -6.97
N PRO A 53 7.10 1.90 -7.75
CA PRO A 53 5.65 1.93 -8.00
C PRO A 53 5.11 0.63 -8.58
N GLU A 54 5.92 -0.08 -9.36
CA GLU A 54 5.53 -1.36 -9.97
C GLU A 54 5.26 -2.46 -8.94
N HIS A 55 5.77 -2.31 -7.73
CA HIS A 55 5.57 -3.28 -6.65
C HIS A 55 4.31 -3.00 -5.82
N VAL A 56 3.73 -1.82 -5.96
CA VAL A 56 2.59 -1.41 -5.14
C VAL A 56 1.32 -2.08 -5.67
N CYS A 57 0.50 -2.58 -4.76
CA CYS A 57 -0.72 -3.30 -5.09
C CYS A 57 -1.93 -2.39 -5.01
N VAL A 58 -2.95 -2.69 -5.81
CA VAL A 58 -4.24 -2.01 -5.75
C VAL A 58 -5.28 -3.03 -5.32
N MET A 59 -6.07 -2.69 -4.31
CA MET A 59 -7.13 -3.55 -3.77
C MET A 59 -8.44 -2.78 -3.70
N ASP A 60 -9.56 -3.49 -3.72
CA ASP A 60 -10.83 -2.87 -3.36
C ASP A 60 -11.09 -3.05 -1.86
N LEU A 61 -12.13 -2.40 -1.35
CA LEU A 61 -12.43 -2.43 0.08
C LEU A 61 -12.98 -3.78 0.55
N SER A 62 -13.33 -4.67 -0.37
CA SER A 62 -13.77 -6.02 -0.02
C SER A 62 -12.61 -6.99 0.17
N GLY A 63 -11.39 -6.56 -0.13
CA GLY A 63 -10.19 -7.39 0.01
C GLY A 63 -9.73 -8.02 -1.29
N ARG A 64 -10.37 -7.72 -2.42
CA ARG A 64 -9.98 -8.27 -3.70
C ARG A 64 -8.81 -7.49 -4.28
N VAL A 65 -7.79 -8.20 -4.77
CA VAL A 65 -6.65 -7.59 -5.44
C VAL A 65 -7.07 -7.20 -6.86
N ILE A 66 -6.98 -5.92 -7.18
CA ILE A 66 -7.34 -5.38 -8.49
C ILE A 66 -6.14 -5.39 -9.41
N GLU A 67 -4.97 -5.02 -8.89
CA GLU A 67 -3.75 -4.96 -9.69
C GLU A 67 -2.54 -5.26 -8.82
N ARG A 68 -1.64 -6.07 -9.32
CA ARG A 68 -0.36 -6.35 -8.69
C ARG A 68 0.62 -6.91 -9.73
N ALA A 69 1.92 -6.79 -9.45
CA ALA A 69 2.92 -7.49 -10.25
C ALA A 69 2.82 -8.99 -10.01
N ALA A 70 3.28 -9.80 -10.97
CA ALA A 70 3.04 -11.24 -10.99
C ALA A 70 3.52 -11.97 -9.73
N GLU A 71 4.63 -11.53 -9.13
CA GLU A 71 5.22 -12.22 -7.99
C GLU A 71 5.11 -11.42 -6.69
N VAL A 72 4.26 -10.41 -6.68
CA VAL A 72 4.12 -9.49 -5.54
C VAL A 72 2.75 -9.70 -4.91
N LYS A 73 2.72 -9.74 -3.58
CA LYS A 73 1.47 -9.83 -2.81
C LYS A 73 1.31 -8.55 -1.99
N PRO A 74 0.06 -8.12 -1.72
CA PRO A 74 -0.17 -7.02 -0.80
C PRO A 74 0.41 -7.34 0.58
N SER A 75 0.67 -6.29 1.37
CA SER A 75 1.11 -6.44 2.75
C SER A 75 0.22 -7.42 3.51
N SER A 76 0.81 -8.20 4.41
CA SER A 76 0.05 -9.08 5.29
C SER A 76 -0.89 -8.32 6.22
N GLU A 77 -0.68 -7.01 6.39
CA GLU A 77 -1.53 -6.14 7.20
C GLU A 77 -2.64 -5.48 6.38
N ALA A 78 -2.81 -5.86 5.11
CA ALA A 78 -3.75 -5.20 4.20
C ALA A 78 -5.18 -5.19 4.74
N MET A 79 -5.64 -6.30 5.31
CA MET A 79 -7.01 -6.39 5.81
C MET A 79 -7.28 -5.40 6.94
N MET A 80 -6.29 -5.14 7.78
CA MET A 80 -6.40 -4.13 8.84
C MET A 80 -6.57 -2.72 8.23
N HIS A 81 -5.77 -2.41 7.21
CA HIS A 81 -5.90 -1.13 6.50
C HIS A 81 -7.30 -0.96 5.91
N LEU A 82 -7.80 -2.00 5.24
CA LEU A 82 -9.13 -1.95 4.62
C LEU A 82 -10.22 -1.75 5.66
N TYR A 83 -10.11 -2.44 6.79
CA TYR A 83 -11.08 -2.30 7.88
C TYR A 83 -11.12 -0.87 8.40
N ILE A 84 -9.96 -0.24 8.58
CA ILE A 84 -9.88 1.14 9.06
C ILE A 84 -10.55 2.09 8.06
N TYR A 85 -10.26 1.94 6.76
CA TYR A 85 -10.89 2.78 5.74
C TYR A 85 -12.40 2.61 5.72
N LEU A 86 -12.90 1.37 5.80
CA LEU A 86 -14.33 1.09 5.85
C LEU A 86 -14.98 1.78 7.06
N SER A 87 -14.34 1.73 8.21
CA SER A 87 -14.85 2.37 9.43
C SER A 87 -14.96 3.88 9.28
N LEU A 88 -13.95 4.50 8.65
CA LEU A 88 -13.94 5.94 8.43
C LEU A 88 -14.96 6.40 7.41
N ILE A 89 -15.17 5.61 6.36
CA ILE A 89 -16.10 5.95 5.28
C ILE A 89 -17.55 5.90 5.76
N HIS A 90 -17.87 5.00 6.68
CA HIS A 90 -19.24 4.81 7.18
C HIS A 90 -19.58 5.68 8.39
N ILE A 91 -18.70 6.57 8.78
CA ILE A 91 -19.00 7.58 9.78
C ILE A 91 -19.68 8.76 9.10
#